data_43f6003e6a9307335bcfdb3c7933f515
#
_entry.id   43f6003e6a9307335bcfdb3c7933f515
#
_cell.length_a   1.000
_cell.length_b   1.000
_cell.length_c   1.000
_cell.angle_alpha   90.00
_cell.angle_beta   90.00
_cell.angle_gamma   90.00
#
_symmetry.space_group_name_H-M   'P 1'
#
loop_
_entity.id
_entity.type
_entity.pdbx_description
1 polymer ?
#
loop_
_entity_poly.entity_id
_entity_poly.type
_entity_poly.pdbx_seq_one_letter_code
_entity_poly.pdbx_strand_id
1 'polypeptide(L)'
;MKSVELLAPAKDLQSAVAAVDYGADAVYIGGAKFGARYAAGNSAGEIARVVEYAHRYGVRVHATLNTLIYDDELEAAERQARELIAAGVDALIVQDMALRRMNLPVELHASTQMCNMTPAQARFLGECGFARVILERALSLGEIRDICAATAAEVECFVHGAICVGYSGRCFLSRSVSDRSGNRGACSQPCRLTYDLTDGRGRTYIAGKHLLSVRDLNLSAHIGELLDAGATFSSRSTG
;
A
#
# COMPACT_ATOMS: atom_id res chain seq x y z
N MET A 1 -16.39 -0.73 20.23
CA MET A 1 -16.38 -0.60 18.76
C MET A 1 -14.92 -0.42 18.34
N LYS A 2 -14.42 -1.16 17.33
CA LYS A 2 -13.11 -0.86 16.75
C LYS A 2 -13.20 0.55 16.18
N SER A 3 -12.19 1.41 16.44
CA SER A 3 -12.14 2.76 15.85
C SER A 3 -11.95 2.61 14.33
N VAL A 4 -12.74 3.32 13.55
CA VAL A 4 -12.55 3.44 12.10
C VAL A 4 -11.44 4.44 11.86
N GLU A 5 -10.52 4.13 10.96
CA GLU A 5 -9.42 5.02 10.57
C GLU A 5 -9.48 5.30 9.09
N LEU A 6 -9.60 6.55 8.72
CA LEU A 6 -9.44 7.02 7.34
C LEU A 6 -7.96 7.32 7.07
N LEU A 7 -7.31 6.43 6.34
CA LEU A 7 -5.91 6.56 5.94
C LEU A 7 -5.79 7.21 4.55
N ALA A 8 -5.17 8.37 4.48
CA ALA A 8 -4.95 9.11 3.24
C ALA A 8 -3.50 9.01 2.74
N PRO A 9 -3.26 8.99 1.41
CA PRO A 9 -1.91 9.05 0.86
C PRO A 9 -1.33 10.46 0.95
N ALA A 10 -0.04 10.55 1.26
CA ALA A 10 0.71 11.79 1.15
C ALA A 10 1.96 11.57 0.28
N LYS A 11 2.12 12.39 -0.75
CA LYS A 11 3.33 12.38 -1.57
C LYS A 11 4.46 13.15 -0.89
N ASP A 12 4.12 14.25 -0.23
CA ASP A 12 5.01 15.23 0.39
C ASP A 12 4.29 15.94 1.55
N LEU A 13 4.97 16.90 2.18
CA LEU A 13 4.40 17.69 3.27
C LEU A 13 3.10 18.41 2.86
N GLN A 14 3.05 19.00 1.67
CA GLN A 14 1.86 19.73 1.22
C GLN A 14 0.65 18.80 1.10
N SER A 15 0.85 17.62 0.54
CA SER A 15 -0.20 16.59 0.42
C SER A 15 -0.63 16.08 1.80
N ALA A 16 0.32 15.92 2.73
CA ALA A 16 0.02 15.50 4.10
C ALA A 16 -0.82 16.56 4.84
N VAL A 17 -0.44 17.83 4.76
CA VAL A 17 -1.21 18.94 5.33
C VAL A 17 -2.64 18.94 4.79
N ALA A 18 -2.81 18.84 3.46
CA ALA A 18 -4.14 18.78 2.87
C ALA A 18 -4.94 17.57 3.38
N ALA A 19 -4.33 16.39 3.49
CA ALA A 19 -5.02 15.20 4.01
C ALA A 19 -5.50 15.39 5.46
N VAL A 20 -4.65 15.95 6.32
CA VAL A 20 -4.98 16.27 7.72
C VAL A 20 -6.11 17.30 7.80
N ASP A 21 -6.01 18.38 7.04
CA ASP A 21 -6.99 19.49 7.06
C ASP A 21 -8.38 19.04 6.55
N TYR A 22 -8.41 18.02 5.68
CA TYR A 22 -9.66 17.42 5.18
C TYR A 22 -10.13 16.19 5.97
N GLY A 23 -9.56 15.93 7.15
CA GLY A 23 -10.11 15.00 8.14
C GLY A 23 -9.60 13.56 8.03
N ALA A 24 -8.40 13.35 7.53
CA ALA A 24 -7.74 12.04 7.64
C ALA A 24 -7.40 11.74 9.11
N ASP A 25 -7.60 10.49 9.54
CA ASP A 25 -7.18 10.00 10.85
C ASP A 25 -5.73 9.52 10.85
N ALA A 26 -5.23 9.15 9.66
CA ALA A 26 -3.83 8.82 9.43
C ALA A 26 -3.40 9.18 8.01
N VAL A 27 -2.11 9.39 7.80
CA VAL A 27 -1.50 9.56 6.48
C VAL A 27 -0.41 8.53 6.26
N TYR A 28 -0.25 8.04 5.01
CA TYR A 28 0.90 7.22 4.66
C TYR A 28 1.79 7.92 3.64
N ILE A 29 3.11 7.81 3.84
CA ILE A 29 4.13 8.52 3.07
C ILE A 29 5.31 7.60 2.73
N GLY A 30 5.92 7.79 1.57
CA GLY A 30 7.09 7.02 1.14
C GLY A 30 8.40 7.57 1.72
N GLY A 31 9.25 6.70 2.26
CA GLY A 31 10.64 7.02 2.59
C GLY A 31 11.52 7.18 1.34
N ALA A 32 12.78 7.58 1.52
CA ALA A 32 13.73 7.87 0.44
C ALA A 32 14.01 6.66 -0.48
N LYS A 33 13.98 5.43 0.08
CA LYS A 33 14.20 4.16 -0.62
C LYS A 33 13.16 3.12 -0.18
N PHE A 34 13.16 1.96 -0.83
CA PHE A 34 12.33 0.80 -0.46
C PHE A 34 10.82 1.04 -0.42
N GLY A 35 10.33 2.13 -1.00
CA GLY A 35 8.92 2.40 -1.17
C GLY A 35 8.40 1.88 -2.52
N ALA A 36 7.16 1.40 -2.59
CA ALA A 36 6.51 0.95 -3.82
C ALA A 36 6.34 2.07 -4.88
N ARG A 37 6.64 3.31 -4.52
CA ARG A 37 6.65 4.51 -5.37
C ARG A 37 8.01 5.20 -5.26
N TYR A 38 8.99 4.74 -6.01
CA TYR A 38 10.36 5.28 -5.99
C TYR A 38 10.43 6.80 -6.26
N ALA A 39 9.54 7.33 -7.10
CA ALA A 39 9.50 8.75 -7.45
C ALA A 39 8.93 9.70 -6.37
N ALA A 40 8.44 9.16 -5.26
CA ALA A 40 7.84 9.93 -4.16
C ALA A 40 8.65 9.79 -2.86
N GLY A 41 9.97 9.61 -2.97
CA GLY A 41 10.84 9.42 -1.81
C GLY A 41 11.06 10.72 -1.03
N ASN A 42 10.76 10.68 0.28
CA ASN A 42 11.00 11.78 1.21
C ASN A 42 12.16 11.42 2.14
N SER A 43 13.01 12.36 2.47
CA SER A 43 14.03 12.21 3.50
C SER A 43 13.40 12.05 4.89
N ALA A 44 14.13 11.50 5.85
CA ALA A 44 13.68 11.40 7.24
C ALA A 44 13.34 12.78 7.84
N GLY A 45 14.06 13.84 7.46
CA GLY A 45 13.78 15.19 7.89
C GLY A 45 12.47 15.76 7.33
N GLU A 46 12.13 15.46 6.08
CA GLU A 46 10.84 15.83 5.50
C GLU A 46 9.69 15.08 6.18
N ILE A 47 9.87 13.79 6.45
CA ILE A 47 8.90 12.97 7.17
C ILE A 47 8.72 13.48 8.62
N ALA A 48 9.79 13.86 9.30
CA ALA A 48 9.70 14.46 10.65
C ALA A 48 8.81 15.72 10.66
N ARG A 49 8.87 16.55 9.61
CA ARG A 49 7.99 17.73 9.48
C ARG A 49 6.51 17.31 9.25
N VAL A 50 6.27 16.24 8.52
CA VAL A 50 4.92 15.68 8.36
C VAL A 50 4.41 15.16 9.70
N VAL A 51 5.22 14.41 10.44
CA VAL A 51 4.90 13.90 11.78
C VAL A 51 4.57 15.04 12.72
N GLU A 52 5.43 16.08 12.78
CA GLU A 52 5.21 17.25 13.64
C GLU A 52 3.87 17.93 13.33
N TYR A 53 3.51 18.07 12.06
CA TYR A 53 2.24 18.67 11.68
C TYR A 53 1.06 17.77 12.04
N ALA A 54 1.10 16.51 11.61
CA ALA A 54 0.01 15.55 11.78
C ALA A 54 -0.32 15.31 13.28
N HIS A 55 0.71 15.13 14.11
CA HIS A 55 0.53 14.86 15.53
C HIS A 55 -0.10 16.02 16.30
N ARG A 56 0.04 17.28 15.84
CA ARG A 56 -0.70 18.43 16.43
C ARG A 56 -2.21 18.27 16.35
N TYR A 57 -2.69 17.50 15.36
CA TYR A 57 -4.11 17.24 15.15
C TYR A 57 -4.52 15.82 15.56
N GLY A 58 -3.61 15.05 16.19
CA GLY A 58 -3.87 13.67 16.59
C GLY A 58 -3.91 12.69 15.41
N VAL A 59 -3.39 13.08 14.23
CA VAL A 59 -3.35 12.26 13.02
C VAL A 59 -2.07 11.43 12.99
N ARG A 60 -2.17 10.11 12.75
CA ARG A 60 -1.04 9.19 12.70
C ARG A 60 -0.29 9.26 11.37
N VAL A 61 1.00 8.92 11.38
CA VAL A 61 1.85 8.89 10.18
C VAL A 61 2.45 7.49 10.00
N HIS A 62 2.13 6.84 8.89
CA HIS A 62 2.65 5.53 8.52
C HIS A 62 3.65 5.66 7.38
N ALA A 63 4.89 5.20 7.56
CA ALA A 63 5.89 5.24 6.50
C ALA A 63 5.97 3.91 5.74
N THR A 64 6.15 3.99 4.41
CA THR A 64 6.24 2.78 3.57
C THR A 64 7.68 2.36 3.32
N LEU A 65 7.99 1.08 3.63
CA LEU A 65 9.14 0.30 3.19
C LEU A 65 8.64 -0.99 2.54
N ASN A 66 7.85 -0.87 1.49
CA ASN A 66 7.02 -1.95 0.97
C ASN A 66 7.46 -2.45 -0.41
N THR A 67 8.76 -2.62 -0.58
CA THR A 67 9.37 -3.36 -1.70
C THR A 67 10.10 -4.60 -1.20
N LEU A 68 10.41 -5.54 -2.11
CA LEU A 68 11.34 -6.62 -1.84
C LEU A 68 12.72 -6.04 -1.53
N ILE A 69 13.45 -6.68 -0.61
CA ILE A 69 14.80 -6.30 -0.19
C ILE A 69 15.75 -7.43 -0.61
N TYR A 70 16.87 -7.10 -1.25
CA TYR A 70 17.92 -8.06 -1.54
C TYR A 70 18.88 -8.20 -0.35
N ASP A 71 19.62 -9.29 -0.29
CA ASP A 71 20.50 -9.60 0.84
C ASP A 71 21.55 -8.51 1.11
N ASP A 72 22.09 -7.91 0.04
CA ASP A 72 23.04 -6.81 0.10
C ASP A 72 22.42 -5.45 0.49
N GLU A 73 21.11 -5.37 0.55
CA GLU A 73 20.37 -4.17 0.93
C GLU A 73 19.84 -4.20 2.39
N LEU A 74 19.94 -5.33 3.09
CA LEU A 74 19.35 -5.52 4.42
C LEU A 74 19.82 -4.45 5.43
N GLU A 75 21.11 -4.14 5.48
CA GLU A 75 21.64 -3.12 6.38
C GLU A 75 21.12 -1.71 6.03
N ALA A 76 20.96 -1.41 4.74
CA ALA A 76 20.45 -0.14 4.28
C ALA A 76 18.94 0.01 4.59
N ALA A 77 18.19 -1.08 4.47
CA ALA A 77 16.78 -1.13 4.80
C ALA A 77 16.56 -0.96 6.32
N GLU A 78 17.36 -1.64 7.15
CA GLU A 78 17.30 -1.47 8.60
C GLU A 78 17.64 -0.04 9.01
N ARG A 79 18.71 0.53 8.47
CA ARG A 79 19.09 1.92 8.76
C ARG A 79 17.96 2.89 8.42
N GLN A 80 17.37 2.76 7.23
CA GLN A 80 16.23 3.62 6.85
C GLN A 80 15.02 3.41 7.75
N ALA A 81 14.69 2.17 8.14
CA ALA A 81 13.60 1.90 9.07
C ALA A 81 13.84 2.62 10.40
N ARG A 82 15.05 2.55 10.95
CA ARG A 82 15.40 3.24 12.21
C ARG A 82 15.39 4.76 12.07
N GLU A 83 15.81 5.31 10.93
CA GLU A 83 15.72 6.76 10.64
C GLU A 83 14.25 7.23 10.60
N LEU A 84 13.35 6.47 10.00
CA LEU A 84 11.92 6.77 9.97
C LEU A 84 11.29 6.69 11.37
N ILE A 85 11.66 5.68 12.16
CA ILE A 85 11.23 5.56 13.56
C ILE A 85 11.72 6.75 14.38
N ALA A 86 12.98 7.17 14.21
CA ALA A 86 13.53 8.35 14.87
C ALA A 86 12.85 9.66 14.43
N ALA A 87 12.33 9.71 13.20
CA ALA A 87 11.50 10.81 12.71
C ALA A 87 10.09 10.84 13.35
N GLY A 88 9.72 9.82 14.13
CA GLY A 88 8.48 9.79 14.92
C GLY A 88 7.28 9.15 14.21
N VAL A 89 7.48 8.32 13.17
CA VAL A 89 6.36 7.64 12.52
C VAL A 89 5.72 6.61 13.46
N ASP A 90 4.40 6.44 13.35
CA ASP A 90 3.61 5.58 14.23
C ASP A 90 3.63 4.12 13.77
N ALA A 91 3.82 3.85 12.46
CA ALA A 91 3.92 2.52 11.91
C ALA A 91 4.77 2.46 10.64
N LEU A 92 5.28 1.27 10.32
CA LEU A 92 5.90 0.98 9.03
C LEU A 92 5.03 0.00 8.24
N ILE A 93 4.69 0.39 7.01
CA ILE A 93 3.99 -0.47 6.04
C ILE A 93 5.05 -1.21 5.23
N VAL A 94 5.17 -2.52 5.41
CA VAL A 94 6.27 -3.32 4.89
C VAL A 94 5.80 -4.46 3.98
N GLN A 95 6.66 -4.87 3.04
CA GLN A 95 6.45 -6.04 2.20
C GLN A 95 7.35 -7.20 2.62
N ASP A 96 8.61 -6.93 2.93
CA ASP A 96 9.60 -7.96 3.17
C ASP A 96 9.59 -8.44 4.62
N MET A 97 9.56 -9.76 4.80
CA MET A 97 9.59 -10.40 6.13
C MET A 97 10.90 -10.16 6.88
N ALA A 98 11.98 -9.78 6.20
CA ALA A 98 13.24 -9.43 6.84
C ALA A 98 13.04 -8.28 7.85
N LEU A 99 12.23 -7.27 7.54
CA LEU A 99 11.94 -6.15 8.44
C LEU A 99 11.26 -6.62 9.74
N ARG A 100 10.46 -7.68 9.68
CA ARG A 100 9.84 -8.28 10.89
C ARG A 100 10.89 -8.91 11.80
N ARG A 101 12.01 -9.40 11.25
CA ARG A 101 13.11 -10.05 11.99
C ARG A 101 14.07 -9.04 12.63
N MET A 102 14.03 -7.77 12.25
CA MET A 102 14.93 -6.72 12.73
C MET A 102 14.57 -6.15 14.11
N ASN A 103 13.50 -6.67 14.76
CA ASN A 103 13.02 -6.21 16.07
C ASN A 103 12.91 -4.68 16.18
N LEU A 104 12.26 -4.07 15.21
CA LEU A 104 12.04 -2.63 15.16
C LEU A 104 11.02 -2.20 16.23
N PRO A 105 11.29 -1.14 17.02
CA PRO A 105 10.40 -0.68 18.09
C PRO A 105 9.26 0.20 17.55
N VAL A 106 8.46 -0.34 16.63
CA VAL A 106 7.35 0.34 15.95
C VAL A 106 6.34 -0.71 15.46
N GLU A 107 5.09 -0.33 15.30
CA GLU A 107 4.09 -1.20 14.68
C GLU A 107 4.44 -1.51 13.22
N LEU A 108 4.25 -2.78 12.83
CA LEU A 108 4.43 -3.22 11.44
C LEU A 108 3.08 -3.57 10.84
N HIS A 109 2.79 -2.97 9.69
CA HIS A 109 1.61 -3.25 8.87
C HIS A 109 2.02 -4.05 7.64
N ALA A 110 1.37 -5.20 7.41
CA ALA A 110 1.61 -6.03 6.23
C ALA A 110 1.02 -5.34 4.99
N SER A 111 1.89 -4.86 4.10
CA SER A 111 1.48 -4.14 2.89
C SER A 111 0.61 -5.01 1.97
N THR A 112 -0.27 -4.39 1.19
CA THR A 112 -0.94 -5.04 0.06
C THR A 112 0.06 -5.64 -0.94
N GLN A 113 1.30 -5.15 -0.98
CA GLN A 113 2.38 -5.73 -1.80
C GLN A 113 2.77 -7.16 -1.39
N MET A 114 2.33 -7.65 -0.23
CA MET A 114 2.43 -9.06 0.17
C MET A 114 1.33 -9.92 -0.47
N CYS A 115 0.41 -9.33 -1.24
CA CYS A 115 -0.71 -9.99 -1.89
C CYS A 115 -1.66 -10.67 -0.88
N ASN A 116 -2.14 -9.92 0.09
CA ASN A 116 -2.96 -10.43 1.20
C ASN A 116 -4.39 -10.71 0.73
N MET A 117 -4.71 -12.00 0.48
CA MET A 117 -5.95 -12.42 -0.16
C MET A 117 -6.71 -13.52 0.56
N THR A 118 -6.09 -14.18 1.53
CA THR A 118 -6.70 -15.37 2.13
C THR A 118 -6.75 -15.31 3.66
N PRO A 119 -7.77 -15.94 4.29
CA PRO A 119 -7.85 -16.04 5.75
C PRO A 119 -6.62 -16.68 6.38
N ALA A 120 -6.05 -17.72 5.75
CA ALA A 120 -4.85 -18.40 6.25
C ALA A 120 -3.63 -17.48 6.26
N GLN A 121 -3.44 -16.67 5.21
CA GLN A 121 -2.36 -15.71 5.12
C GLN A 121 -2.51 -14.59 6.16
N ALA A 122 -3.71 -14.04 6.33
CA ALA A 122 -3.96 -12.99 7.32
C ALA A 122 -3.71 -13.48 8.75
N ARG A 123 -4.14 -14.72 9.05
CA ARG A 123 -3.84 -15.36 10.33
C ARG A 123 -2.34 -15.50 10.56
N PHE A 124 -1.62 -16.06 9.59
CA PHE A 124 -0.16 -16.21 9.64
C PHE A 124 0.55 -14.89 9.90
N LEU A 125 0.18 -13.83 9.20
CA LEU A 125 0.77 -12.50 9.38
C LEU A 125 0.48 -11.94 10.77
N GLY A 126 -0.74 -12.10 11.29
CA GLY A 126 -1.09 -11.73 12.66
C GLY A 126 -0.26 -12.51 13.71
N GLU A 127 -0.11 -13.83 13.52
CA GLU A 127 0.74 -14.68 14.38
C GLU A 127 2.22 -14.31 14.30
N CYS A 128 2.69 -13.83 13.14
CA CYS A 128 4.03 -13.25 12.99
C CYS A 128 4.19 -11.90 13.71
N GLY A 129 3.11 -11.29 14.23
CA GLY A 129 3.13 -10.04 15.00
C GLY A 129 2.98 -8.77 14.14
N PHE A 130 2.37 -8.88 12.96
CA PHE A 130 1.87 -7.70 12.27
C PHE A 130 0.62 -7.16 12.97
N ALA A 131 0.61 -5.86 13.29
CA ALA A 131 -0.54 -5.21 13.93
C ALA A 131 -1.72 -5.06 12.95
N ARG A 132 -1.41 -4.90 11.64
CA ARG A 132 -2.41 -4.68 10.59
C ARG A 132 -2.05 -5.43 9.31
N VAL A 133 -3.07 -5.90 8.60
CA VAL A 133 -2.97 -6.56 7.28
C VAL A 133 -3.77 -5.75 6.25
N ILE A 134 -3.06 -5.17 5.26
CA ILE A 134 -3.66 -4.38 4.19
C ILE A 134 -4.00 -5.31 3.03
N LEU A 135 -5.29 -5.43 2.72
CA LEU A 135 -5.79 -6.41 1.76
C LEU A 135 -5.53 -6.01 0.30
N GLU A 136 -5.59 -7.01 -0.57
CA GLU A 136 -5.67 -6.83 -2.02
C GLU A 136 -7.03 -6.22 -2.40
N ARG A 137 -7.08 -5.50 -3.54
CA ARG A 137 -8.25 -4.69 -3.93
C ARG A 137 -9.35 -5.47 -4.63
N ALA A 138 -9.07 -6.67 -5.10
CA ALA A 138 -9.97 -7.48 -5.92
C ALA A 138 -10.80 -8.48 -5.11
N LEU A 139 -10.91 -8.28 -3.80
CA LEU A 139 -11.65 -9.16 -2.90
C LEU A 139 -13.12 -8.77 -2.83
N SER A 140 -13.99 -9.78 -2.81
CA SER A 140 -15.41 -9.62 -2.50
C SER A 140 -15.63 -9.33 -1.01
N LEU A 141 -16.78 -8.76 -0.67
CA LEU A 141 -17.16 -8.51 0.72
C LEU A 141 -17.21 -9.79 1.58
N GLY A 142 -17.60 -10.93 0.98
CA GLY A 142 -17.56 -12.23 1.66
C GLY A 142 -16.14 -12.65 2.04
N GLU A 143 -15.19 -12.56 1.11
CA GLU A 143 -13.80 -12.87 1.36
C GLU A 143 -13.18 -11.93 2.42
N ILE A 144 -13.51 -10.63 2.38
CA ILE A 144 -13.07 -9.66 3.40
C ILE A 144 -13.58 -10.07 4.78
N ARG A 145 -14.86 -10.45 4.90
CA ARG A 145 -15.45 -10.91 6.17
C ARG A 145 -14.75 -12.15 6.71
N ASP A 146 -14.48 -13.13 5.84
CA ASP A 146 -13.78 -14.37 6.22
C ASP A 146 -12.36 -14.09 6.69
N ILE A 147 -11.67 -13.15 6.06
CA ILE A 147 -10.33 -12.70 6.47
C ILE A 147 -10.39 -12.00 7.82
N CYS A 148 -11.32 -11.07 8.02
CA CYS A 148 -11.49 -10.37 9.30
C CYS A 148 -11.78 -11.32 10.44
N ALA A 149 -12.56 -12.38 10.20
CA ALA A 149 -12.86 -13.41 11.20
C ALA A 149 -11.66 -14.32 11.53
N ALA A 150 -10.68 -14.42 10.65
CA ALA A 150 -9.56 -15.35 10.76
C ALA A 150 -8.34 -14.81 11.49
N THR A 151 -8.23 -13.50 11.73
CA THR A 151 -7.07 -12.86 12.33
C THR A 151 -7.44 -11.92 13.46
N ALA A 152 -6.55 -11.80 14.46
CA ALA A 152 -6.66 -10.78 15.49
C ALA A 152 -6.04 -9.43 15.06
N ALA A 153 -5.23 -9.42 14.01
CA ALA A 153 -4.68 -8.20 13.44
C ALA A 153 -5.80 -7.32 12.85
N GLU A 154 -5.60 -6.02 12.83
CA GLU A 154 -6.50 -5.12 12.09
C GLU A 154 -6.48 -5.43 10.61
N VAL A 155 -7.63 -5.31 9.95
CA VAL A 155 -7.75 -5.52 8.50
C VAL A 155 -8.08 -4.20 7.84
N GLU A 156 -7.24 -3.78 6.90
CA GLU A 156 -7.38 -2.55 6.14
C GLU A 156 -7.75 -2.84 4.70
N CYS A 157 -8.76 -2.13 4.18
CA CYS A 157 -9.25 -2.24 2.81
C CYS A 157 -9.11 -0.91 2.09
N PHE A 158 -8.70 -0.94 0.82
CA PHE A 158 -8.83 0.22 -0.05
C PHE A 158 -10.29 0.48 -0.39
N VAL A 159 -10.72 1.72 -0.27
CA VAL A 159 -12.09 2.14 -0.59
C VAL A 159 -12.17 3.06 -1.80
N HIS A 160 -11.04 3.66 -2.21
CA HIS A 160 -11.00 4.53 -3.37
C HIS A 160 -9.66 4.48 -4.09
N GLY A 161 -9.68 4.60 -5.41
CA GLY A 161 -8.50 4.80 -6.26
C GLY A 161 -8.21 3.66 -7.25
N ALA A 162 -7.04 3.73 -7.87
CA ALA A 162 -6.66 2.84 -8.96
C ALA A 162 -6.52 1.38 -8.52
N ILE A 163 -7.02 0.47 -9.36
CA ILE A 163 -6.84 -0.97 -9.22
C ILE A 163 -5.73 -1.43 -10.16
N CYS A 164 -4.83 -2.29 -9.65
CA CYS A 164 -3.88 -3.00 -10.49
C CYS A 164 -4.60 -4.10 -11.29
N VAL A 165 -4.22 -4.29 -12.57
CA VAL A 165 -4.73 -5.40 -13.39
C VAL A 165 -4.17 -6.75 -12.95
N GLY A 166 -3.04 -6.77 -12.27
CA GLY A 166 -2.41 -7.96 -11.68
C GLY A 166 -2.38 -7.87 -10.17
N TYR A 167 -2.01 -8.94 -9.52
CA TYR A 167 -1.85 -9.00 -8.07
C TYR A 167 -0.71 -8.09 -7.60
N SER A 168 -0.95 -7.33 -6.54
CA SER A 168 0.05 -6.43 -5.95
C SER A 168 1.27 -7.22 -5.46
N GLY A 169 2.47 -6.69 -5.74
CA GLY A 169 3.73 -7.35 -5.40
C GLY A 169 4.07 -8.59 -6.25
N ARG A 170 3.24 -8.96 -7.24
CA ARG A 170 3.46 -10.12 -8.11
C ARG A 170 3.38 -9.81 -9.61
N CYS A 171 3.31 -8.53 -9.96
CA CYS A 171 3.20 -8.10 -11.35
C CYS A 171 4.59 -7.93 -11.98
N PHE A 172 4.86 -8.63 -13.08
CA PHE A 172 6.09 -8.54 -13.86
C PHE A 172 5.93 -7.79 -15.18
N LEU A 173 4.76 -7.22 -15.47
CA LEU A 173 4.48 -6.57 -16.75
C LEU A 173 5.47 -5.41 -17.03
N SER A 174 5.73 -4.58 -16.01
CA SER A 174 6.69 -3.48 -16.14
C SER A 174 8.12 -3.97 -16.41
N ARG A 175 8.50 -5.10 -15.81
CA ARG A 175 9.81 -5.72 -16.02
C ARG A 175 9.97 -6.21 -17.47
N SER A 176 8.93 -6.85 -18.02
CA SER A 176 8.97 -7.39 -19.37
C SER A 176 8.95 -6.31 -20.48
N VAL A 177 8.32 -5.15 -20.20
CA VAL A 177 8.15 -4.09 -21.22
C VAL A 177 9.25 -3.04 -21.16
N SER A 178 9.76 -2.70 -19.98
CA SER A 178 10.66 -1.55 -19.77
C SER A 178 11.86 -1.84 -18.87
N ASP A 179 12.12 -3.10 -18.55
CA ASP A 179 13.18 -3.54 -17.61
C ASP A 179 13.09 -2.91 -16.20
N ARG A 180 11.94 -2.33 -15.83
CA ARG A 180 11.66 -1.69 -14.54
C ARG A 180 10.83 -2.61 -13.66
N SER A 181 11.28 -2.89 -12.43
CA SER A 181 10.55 -3.77 -11.52
C SER A 181 9.49 -3.03 -10.73
N GLY A 182 8.21 -3.36 -10.96
CA GLY A 182 7.09 -2.85 -10.16
C GLY A 182 7.14 -3.30 -8.71
N ASN A 183 7.68 -4.50 -8.45
CA ASN A 183 7.84 -5.06 -7.10
C ASN A 183 8.98 -4.40 -6.31
N ARG A 184 9.76 -3.55 -6.98
CA ARG A 184 10.86 -2.77 -6.43
C ARG A 184 10.60 -1.26 -6.51
N GLY A 185 9.34 -0.84 -6.62
CA GLY A 185 8.93 0.56 -6.63
C GLY A 185 9.07 1.29 -7.96
N ALA A 186 9.59 0.63 -9.00
CA ALA A 186 9.89 1.25 -10.30
C ALA A 186 8.85 0.90 -11.39
N CYS A 187 7.58 0.71 -11.04
CA CYS A 187 6.52 0.41 -12.00
C CYS A 187 6.38 1.53 -13.04
N SER A 188 6.52 1.18 -14.33
CA SER A 188 6.31 2.12 -15.47
C SER A 188 4.84 2.21 -15.90
N GLN A 189 3.93 1.50 -15.20
CA GLN A 189 2.49 1.49 -15.46
C GLN A 189 2.10 1.12 -16.91
N PRO A 190 2.69 0.10 -17.54
CA PRO A 190 2.37 -0.24 -18.93
C PRO A 190 0.91 -0.65 -19.10
N CYS A 191 0.26 -1.19 -18.07
CA CYS A 191 -1.18 -1.49 -18.08
C CYS A 191 -2.09 -0.25 -18.29
N ARG A 192 -1.55 0.97 -18.18
CA ARG A 192 -2.28 2.23 -18.42
C ARG A 192 -2.08 2.78 -19.82
N LEU A 193 -1.25 2.14 -20.63
CA LEU A 193 -1.04 2.53 -22.05
C LEU A 193 -2.16 1.99 -22.94
N THR A 194 -2.22 2.52 -24.15
CA THR A 194 -3.11 2.00 -25.21
C THR A 194 -2.46 0.81 -25.90
N TYR A 195 -3.28 -0.16 -26.30
CA TYR A 195 -2.88 -1.37 -27.00
C TYR A 195 -3.81 -1.68 -28.17
N ASP A 196 -3.29 -2.41 -29.14
CA ASP A 196 -4.07 -3.03 -30.20
C ASP A 196 -4.28 -4.51 -29.86
N LEU A 197 -5.49 -5.01 -30.09
CA LEU A 197 -5.79 -6.43 -30.02
C LEU A 197 -5.71 -7.02 -31.44
N THR A 198 -4.71 -7.85 -31.68
CA THR A 198 -4.47 -8.50 -32.96
C THR A 198 -4.44 -10.04 -32.80
N ASP A 199 -4.83 -10.76 -33.85
CA ASP A 199 -4.64 -12.21 -33.90
C ASP A 199 -3.26 -12.60 -34.46
N GLY A 200 -2.95 -13.90 -34.41
CA GLY A 200 -1.69 -14.44 -34.93
C GLY A 200 -1.47 -14.30 -36.45
N ARG A 201 -2.47 -13.80 -37.18
CA ARG A 201 -2.41 -13.49 -38.62
C ARG A 201 -2.26 -11.99 -38.88
N GLY A 202 -2.13 -11.17 -37.81
CA GLY A 202 -1.96 -9.72 -37.92
C GLY A 202 -3.26 -8.93 -38.13
N ARG A 203 -4.45 -9.56 -38.03
CA ARG A 203 -5.72 -8.84 -38.09
C ARG A 203 -5.99 -8.11 -36.78
N THR A 204 -6.19 -6.81 -36.85
CA THR A 204 -6.54 -5.97 -35.69
C THR A 204 -8.05 -5.99 -35.45
N TYR A 205 -8.48 -6.35 -34.26
CA TYR A 205 -9.88 -6.34 -33.79
C TYR A 205 -10.21 -5.05 -33.04
N ILE A 206 -9.26 -4.57 -32.25
CA ILE A 206 -9.40 -3.32 -31.48
C ILE A 206 -8.09 -2.57 -31.60
N ALA A 207 -8.13 -1.27 -31.88
CA ALA A 207 -6.94 -0.43 -32.00
C ALA A 207 -6.96 0.73 -30.99
N GLY A 208 -5.81 1.04 -30.42
CA GLY A 208 -5.55 2.23 -29.60
C GLY A 208 -6.42 2.34 -28.34
N LYS A 209 -6.74 1.23 -27.66
CA LYS A 209 -7.57 1.22 -26.45
C LYS A 209 -6.79 0.84 -25.19
N HIS A 210 -7.24 1.34 -24.04
CA HIS A 210 -6.69 1.02 -22.72
C HIS A 210 -7.20 -0.36 -22.26
N LEU A 211 -6.79 -1.43 -22.95
CA LEU A 211 -7.33 -2.78 -22.76
C LEU A 211 -7.04 -3.38 -21.38
N LEU A 212 -5.94 -2.97 -20.74
CA LEU A 212 -5.50 -3.47 -19.43
C LEU A 212 -5.81 -2.49 -18.29
N SER A 213 -6.37 -1.32 -18.58
CA SER A 213 -6.69 -0.31 -17.58
C SER A 213 -8.09 -0.56 -17.01
N VAL A 214 -8.16 -1.21 -15.85
CA VAL A 214 -9.42 -1.39 -15.13
C VAL A 214 -9.93 -0.05 -14.57
N ARG A 215 -11.24 0.02 -14.30
CA ARG A 215 -11.85 1.20 -13.66
C ARG A 215 -11.32 1.36 -12.25
N ASP A 216 -11.27 2.60 -11.78
CA ASP A 216 -10.90 2.88 -10.39
C ASP A 216 -11.95 2.34 -9.42
N LEU A 217 -11.47 1.89 -8.26
CA LEU A 217 -12.30 1.46 -7.16
C LEU A 217 -13.03 2.67 -6.58
N ASN A 218 -14.31 2.50 -6.29
CA ASN A 218 -15.07 3.43 -5.47
C ASN A 218 -16.09 2.64 -4.65
N LEU A 219 -15.80 2.48 -3.35
CA LEU A 219 -16.63 1.77 -2.38
C LEU A 219 -17.33 2.72 -1.40
N SER A 220 -17.45 4.02 -1.72
CA SER A 220 -18.08 4.99 -0.83
C SER A 220 -19.50 4.63 -0.43
N ALA A 221 -20.26 3.96 -1.31
CA ALA A 221 -21.61 3.47 -1.02
C ALA A 221 -21.64 2.19 -0.15
N HIS A 222 -20.50 1.51 0.02
CA HIS A 222 -20.38 0.20 0.70
C HIS A 222 -19.61 0.28 2.02
N ILE A 223 -19.33 1.49 2.52
CA ILE A 223 -18.56 1.70 3.76
C ILE A 223 -19.19 0.97 4.95
N GLY A 224 -20.52 1.07 5.13
CA GLY A 224 -21.22 0.37 6.19
C GLY A 224 -21.03 -1.14 6.16
N GLU A 225 -21.10 -1.75 4.97
CA GLU A 225 -20.91 -3.20 4.78
C GLU A 225 -19.47 -3.65 5.09
N LEU A 226 -18.47 -2.81 4.77
CA LEU A 226 -17.07 -3.07 5.12
C LEU A 226 -16.83 -2.98 6.63
N LEU A 227 -17.47 -2.02 7.32
CA LEU A 227 -17.44 -1.91 8.78
C LEU A 227 -18.08 -3.12 9.45
N ASP A 228 -19.24 -3.54 8.97
CA ASP A 228 -19.95 -4.72 9.46
C ASP A 228 -19.14 -6.01 9.23
N ALA A 229 -18.32 -6.04 8.19
CA ALA A 229 -17.34 -7.11 7.96
C ALA A 229 -16.15 -7.07 8.91
N GLY A 230 -15.94 -5.97 9.65
CA GLY A 230 -14.87 -5.80 10.63
C GLY A 230 -13.57 -5.15 10.09
N ALA A 231 -13.61 -4.58 8.90
CA ALA A 231 -12.47 -3.89 8.29
C ALA A 231 -12.34 -2.44 8.77
N THR A 232 -11.11 -1.91 8.71
CA THR A 232 -10.80 -0.47 8.73
C THR A 232 -10.63 0.03 7.29
N PHE A 233 -10.49 1.35 7.07
CA PHE A 233 -10.41 1.90 5.72
C PHE A 233 -9.07 2.50 5.38
N SER A 234 -8.84 2.53 4.07
CA SER A 234 -7.78 3.32 3.47
C SER A 234 -8.28 3.95 2.17
N SER A 235 -7.92 5.18 1.91
CA SER A 235 -8.11 5.78 0.60
C SER A 235 -6.79 5.75 -0.17
N ARG A 236 -6.86 5.79 -1.51
CA ARG A 236 -5.68 5.89 -2.37
C ARG A 236 -5.90 6.96 -3.42
N SER A 237 -4.97 7.91 -3.51
CA SER A 237 -4.94 8.80 -4.68
C SER A 237 -4.32 8.07 -5.87
N THR A 238 -4.81 8.36 -7.05
CA THR A 238 -4.12 8.10 -8.32
C THR A 238 -3.02 9.13 -8.44
N GLY A 239 -1.80 8.77 -8.16
CA GLY A 239 -0.64 9.60 -8.47
C GLY A 239 0.01 9.12 -9.76
#